data_b9d97ccfc2a4265823212785f38a57db
#
_entry.id   b9d97ccfc2a4265823212785f38a57db
#
_cell.length_a   1.000
_cell.length_b   1.000
_cell.length_c   1.000
_cell.angle_alpha   90.00
_cell.angle_beta   90.00
_cell.angle_gamma   90.00
#
_symmetry.space_group_name_H-M   'P 1'
#
loop_
_entity.id
_entity.type
_entity.pdbx_description
1 polymer ?
#
loop_
_entity_poly.entity_id
_entity_poly.type
_entity_poly.pdbx_seq_one_letter_code
_entity_poly.pdbx_strand_id
1 'polypeptide(L)'
;MLALAAGMALTGVQAAEWGNWRGPNHNGSTDEKDLPVKFSKTQGVLWSAPMPGPSAATPVVFGDHVFVSSSNPGERQLMASCHDRKTGALKWKHVVAHGHDKDRRSNYAAPSPVTDGQLVSFYYGNGALATYTTDGKKMWARNIEKEHGEFAYQWTPASSPLLHNGTLYLQVLQRNSRVHGRGRDNGKSYILGLDPKTGGQLGKVY
;
A
#
# COMPACT_ATOMS: atom_id res chain seq x y z
N MET A 1 -11.98 13.85 -56.71
CA MET A 1 -11.07 12.94 -55.98
C MET A 1 -11.10 13.34 -54.52
N LEU A 2 -11.84 12.59 -53.69
CA LEU A 2 -11.83 12.78 -52.24
C LEU A 2 -10.74 11.85 -51.65
N ALA A 3 -9.73 12.42 -50.97
CA ALA A 3 -8.76 11.66 -50.25
C ALA A 3 -9.32 11.36 -48.85
N LEU A 4 -9.59 10.09 -48.56
CA LEU A 4 -9.91 9.61 -47.22
C LEU A 4 -8.58 9.53 -46.42
N ALA A 5 -8.40 10.42 -45.46
CA ALA A 5 -7.34 10.29 -44.47
C ALA A 5 -7.78 9.26 -43.43
N ALA A 6 -7.23 8.04 -43.48
CA ALA A 6 -7.37 7.03 -42.43
C ALA A 6 -6.53 7.45 -41.22
N GLY A 7 -7.17 8.02 -40.21
CA GLY A 7 -6.55 8.26 -38.93
C GLY A 7 -6.24 6.91 -38.24
N MET A 8 -4.97 6.52 -38.19
CA MET A 8 -4.52 5.42 -37.27
C MET A 8 -4.70 5.92 -35.84
N ALA A 9 -5.72 5.41 -35.17
CA ALA A 9 -5.79 5.50 -33.71
C ALA A 9 -4.64 4.67 -33.15
N LEU A 10 -3.61 5.35 -32.64
CA LEU A 10 -2.61 4.72 -31.78
C LEU A 10 -3.34 4.22 -30.51
N THR A 11 -3.72 2.95 -30.50
CA THR A 11 -4.11 2.30 -29.27
C THR A 11 -2.84 2.20 -28.41
N GLY A 12 -2.66 3.19 -27.54
CA GLY A 12 -1.60 3.14 -26.56
C GLY A 12 -1.78 1.86 -25.73
N VAL A 13 -0.78 1.00 -25.73
CA VAL A 13 -0.73 -0.16 -24.81
C VAL A 13 -0.76 0.44 -23.41
N GLN A 14 -1.92 0.33 -22.76
CA GLN A 14 -2.07 0.76 -21.37
C GLN A 14 -1.37 -0.31 -20.52
N ALA A 15 -0.24 0.05 -19.94
CA ALA A 15 0.51 -0.85 -19.08
C ALA A 15 -0.37 -1.34 -17.91
N ALA A 16 -0.23 -2.61 -17.53
CA ALA A 16 -1.07 -3.23 -16.51
C ALA A 16 -1.05 -2.45 -15.19
N GLU A 17 -2.19 -2.40 -14.56
CA GLU A 17 -2.38 -1.85 -13.23
C GLU A 17 -1.84 -2.84 -12.18
N TRP A 18 -1.13 -2.33 -11.19
CA TRP A 18 -0.62 -3.13 -10.07
C TRP A 18 -1.14 -2.55 -8.75
N GLY A 19 -2.46 -2.63 -8.56
CA GLY A 19 -3.20 -1.94 -7.48
C GLY A 19 -3.07 -2.56 -6.09
N ASN A 20 -2.38 -3.68 -5.95
CA ASN A 20 -2.16 -4.36 -4.66
C ASN A 20 -0.82 -5.11 -4.64
N TRP A 21 -0.42 -5.59 -3.45
CA TRP A 21 0.84 -6.31 -3.23
C TRP A 21 1.11 -7.43 -4.23
N ARG A 22 0.09 -8.20 -4.62
CA ARG A 22 0.25 -9.36 -5.51
C ARG A 22 -0.19 -9.09 -6.95
N GLY A 23 -0.41 -7.83 -7.31
CA GLY A 23 -0.73 -7.42 -8.67
C GLY A 23 -2.14 -7.76 -9.12
N PRO A 24 -2.43 -7.62 -10.43
CA PRO A 24 -3.78 -7.72 -10.97
C PRO A 24 -4.42 -9.10 -10.79
N ASN A 25 -3.61 -10.15 -10.82
CA ASN A 25 -4.06 -11.54 -10.71
C ASN A 25 -3.99 -12.08 -9.27
N HIS A 26 -3.66 -11.27 -8.26
CA HIS A 26 -3.49 -11.62 -6.84
C HIS A 26 -2.49 -12.77 -6.58
N ASN A 27 -1.64 -13.12 -7.53
CA ASN A 27 -0.69 -14.24 -7.46
C ASN A 27 0.76 -13.83 -7.74
N GLY A 28 1.01 -12.53 -8.00
CA GLY A 28 2.33 -12.01 -8.32
C GLY A 28 2.70 -12.10 -9.82
N SER A 29 1.75 -12.48 -10.68
CA SER A 29 1.96 -12.52 -12.13
C SER A 29 1.25 -11.38 -12.85
N THR A 30 1.66 -11.17 -14.10
CA THR A 30 1.05 -10.24 -15.05
C THR A 30 1.07 -10.85 -16.44
N ASP A 31 0.12 -10.46 -17.28
CA ASP A 31 0.07 -10.81 -18.70
C ASP A 31 0.87 -9.81 -19.58
N GLU A 32 1.56 -8.85 -18.96
CA GLU A 32 2.45 -7.91 -19.64
C GLU A 32 3.53 -8.66 -20.42
N LYS A 33 3.75 -8.18 -21.64
CA LYS A 33 4.78 -8.69 -22.54
C LYS A 33 5.93 -7.70 -22.65
N ASP A 34 7.02 -8.12 -23.26
CA ASP A 34 8.18 -7.28 -23.52
C ASP A 34 8.80 -6.65 -22.26
N LEU A 35 8.69 -7.36 -21.13
CA LEU A 35 9.32 -6.93 -19.89
C LEU A 35 10.85 -6.91 -20.05
N PRO A 36 11.55 -5.93 -19.44
CA PRO A 36 13.01 -5.84 -19.54
C PRO A 36 13.67 -7.05 -18.88
N VAL A 37 14.42 -7.83 -19.65
CA VAL A 37 15.19 -8.99 -19.16
C VAL A 37 16.58 -8.60 -18.68
N LYS A 38 17.02 -7.37 -18.99
CA LYS A 38 18.30 -6.79 -18.53
C LYS A 38 18.04 -5.39 -18.00
N PHE A 39 18.42 -5.16 -16.74
CA PHE A 39 18.36 -3.84 -16.12
C PHE A 39 19.45 -3.70 -15.07
N SER A 40 19.85 -2.48 -14.79
CA SER A 40 20.81 -2.11 -13.76
C SER A 40 20.45 -0.74 -13.20
N LYS A 41 21.28 -0.18 -12.32
CA LYS A 41 21.07 1.19 -11.82
C LYS A 41 21.06 2.27 -12.91
N THR A 42 21.65 1.98 -14.07
CA THR A 42 21.83 2.93 -15.18
C THR A 42 21.22 2.46 -16.50
N GLN A 43 20.68 1.25 -16.55
CA GLN A 43 20.10 0.67 -17.76
C GLN A 43 18.67 0.19 -17.49
N GLY A 44 17.71 0.58 -18.32
CA GLY A 44 16.32 0.19 -18.19
C GLY A 44 15.58 0.91 -17.03
N VAL A 45 16.18 1.97 -16.46
CA VAL A 45 15.57 2.81 -15.42
C VAL A 45 15.06 4.09 -16.06
N LEU A 46 13.77 4.34 -15.98
CA LEU A 46 13.14 5.56 -16.49
C LEU A 46 13.41 6.75 -15.56
N TRP A 47 13.29 6.52 -14.26
CA TRP A 47 13.52 7.53 -13.22
C TRP A 47 13.87 6.88 -11.89
N SER A 48 14.37 7.68 -10.97
CA SER A 48 14.63 7.31 -9.58
C SER A 48 14.21 8.48 -8.69
N ALA A 49 13.49 8.20 -7.62
CA ALA A 49 13.03 9.21 -6.67
C ALA A 49 13.59 8.93 -5.27
N PRO A 50 14.10 9.96 -4.56
CA PRO A 50 14.56 9.79 -3.20
C PRO A 50 13.36 9.55 -2.26
N MET A 51 13.53 8.61 -1.33
CA MET A 51 12.52 8.31 -0.31
C MET A 51 12.99 8.82 1.06
N PRO A 52 12.06 9.22 1.96
CA PRO A 52 12.45 9.74 3.29
C PRO A 52 13.12 8.67 4.17
N GLY A 53 12.95 7.40 3.84
CA GLY A 53 13.59 6.31 4.55
C GLY A 53 13.08 4.94 4.10
N PRO A 54 13.45 3.88 4.82
CA PRO A 54 13.22 2.51 4.37
C PRO A 54 11.74 2.13 4.35
N SER A 55 11.43 1.21 3.44
CA SER A 55 10.19 0.48 3.33
C SER A 55 10.47 -0.97 2.98
N ALA A 56 9.59 -1.89 3.39
CA ALA A 56 9.54 -3.26 2.90
C ALA A 56 8.26 -3.50 2.07
N ALA A 57 7.49 -2.45 1.81
CA ALA A 57 6.27 -2.49 1.02
C ALA A 57 6.57 -2.56 -0.48
N THR A 58 5.72 -3.25 -1.22
CA THR A 58 5.67 -3.15 -2.67
C THR A 58 4.97 -1.85 -3.06
N PRO A 59 5.54 -1.00 -3.91
CA PRO A 59 4.81 0.10 -4.52
C PRO A 59 3.61 -0.40 -5.31
N VAL A 60 2.49 0.31 -5.28
CA VAL A 60 1.33 -0.01 -6.12
C VAL A 60 1.13 1.05 -7.18
N VAL A 61 0.66 0.63 -8.35
CA VAL A 61 0.57 1.46 -9.55
C VAL A 61 -0.86 1.42 -10.07
N PHE A 62 -1.43 2.61 -10.31
CA PHE A 62 -2.72 2.74 -10.99
C PHE A 62 -2.77 4.06 -11.79
N GLY A 63 -3.13 3.96 -13.07
CA GLY A 63 -3.07 5.11 -13.99
C GLY A 63 -1.68 5.76 -14.02
N ASP A 64 -1.64 7.06 -13.86
CA ASP A 64 -0.41 7.85 -13.81
C ASP A 64 0.15 8.00 -12.36
N HIS A 65 -0.19 7.08 -11.45
CA HIS A 65 0.17 7.17 -10.03
C HIS A 65 0.99 5.97 -9.57
N VAL A 66 2.04 6.23 -8.78
CA VAL A 66 2.79 5.23 -8.02
C VAL A 66 2.68 5.58 -6.54
N PHE A 67 2.04 4.72 -5.77
CA PHE A 67 1.84 4.92 -4.33
C PHE A 67 2.84 4.11 -3.53
N VAL A 68 3.45 4.76 -2.54
CA VAL A 68 4.53 4.17 -1.75
C VAL A 68 4.32 4.44 -0.26
N SER A 69 4.39 3.37 0.55
CA SER A 69 4.57 3.48 2.00
C SER A 69 6.06 3.63 2.32
N SER A 70 6.41 4.48 3.26
CA SER A 70 7.78 4.57 3.78
C SER A 70 7.79 5.01 5.24
N SER A 71 8.94 4.86 5.89
CA SER A 71 9.20 5.46 7.19
C SER A 71 10.19 6.62 7.04
N ASN A 72 10.13 7.58 7.96
CA ASN A 72 11.16 8.57 8.18
C ASN A 72 11.73 8.36 9.59
N PRO A 73 12.81 7.59 9.75
CA PRO A 73 13.35 7.25 11.07
C PRO A 73 13.82 8.46 11.86
N GLY A 74 14.37 9.48 11.20
CA GLY A 74 14.89 10.69 11.85
C GLY A 74 13.80 11.48 12.59
N GLU A 75 12.60 11.51 12.02
CA GLU A 75 11.43 12.20 12.62
C GLU A 75 10.42 11.23 13.24
N ARG A 76 10.72 9.92 13.21
CA ARG A 76 9.84 8.83 13.68
C ARG A 76 8.46 8.87 13.05
N GLN A 77 8.39 9.11 11.73
CA GLN A 77 7.14 9.24 10.98
C GLN A 77 6.90 8.04 10.07
N LEU A 78 5.64 7.73 9.84
CA LEU A 78 5.15 6.79 8.84
C LEU A 78 4.49 7.59 7.73
N MET A 79 4.96 7.40 6.49
CA MET A 79 4.72 8.28 5.36
C MET A 79 3.99 7.57 4.23
N ALA A 80 2.93 8.19 3.73
CA ALA A 80 2.30 7.86 2.47
C ALA A 80 2.75 8.86 1.39
N SER A 81 3.08 8.39 0.21
CA SER A 81 3.42 9.24 -0.93
C SER A 81 2.85 8.74 -2.24
N CYS A 82 2.65 9.67 -3.17
CA CYS A 82 2.30 9.40 -4.55
C CYS A 82 3.30 10.09 -5.47
N HIS A 83 3.75 9.36 -6.45
CA HIS A 83 4.65 9.84 -7.49
C HIS A 83 4.00 9.71 -8.86
N ASP A 84 4.38 10.58 -9.77
CA ASP A 84 3.99 10.46 -11.17
C ASP A 84 4.67 9.24 -11.80
N ARG A 85 3.90 8.38 -12.46
CA ARG A 85 4.40 7.13 -13.03
C ARG A 85 5.44 7.33 -14.14
N LYS A 86 5.31 8.41 -14.92
CA LYS A 86 6.20 8.65 -16.08
C LYS A 86 7.50 9.33 -15.69
N THR A 87 7.44 10.23 -14.70
CA THR A 87 8.56 11.13 -14.37
C THR A 87 9.19 10.87 -13.01
N GLY A 88 8.51 10.14 -12.11
CA GLY A 88 8.91 9.97 -10.71
C GLY A 88 8.69 11.19 -9.83
N ALA A 89 8.15 12.29 -10.38
CA ALA A 89 7.91 13.51 -9.63
C ALA A 89 6.94 13.27 -8.47
N LEU A 90 7.25 13.81 -7.30
CA LEU A 90 6.38 13.74 -6.14
C LEU A 90 5.09 14.55 -6.40
N LYS A 91 3.94 13.89 -6.39
CA LYS A 91 2.63 14.53 -6.49
C LYS A 91 2.11 14.99 -5.14
N TRP A 92 2.18 14.11 -4.14
CA TRP A 92 1.82 14.42 -2.76
C TRP A 92 2.51 13.49 -1.76
N LYS A 93 2.63 13.92 -0.53
CA LYS A 93 3.08 13.12 0.61
C LYS A 93 2.35 13.53 1.88
N HIS A 94 2.12 12.57 2.79
CA HIS A 94 1.48 12.77 4.08
C HIS A 94 2.20 12.03 5.19
N VAL A 95 2.26 12.64 6.36
CA VAL A 95 2.53 11.92 7.60
C VAL A 95 1.23 11.25 8.03
N VAL A 96 1.21 9.93 8.04
CA VAL A 96 0.03 9.14 8.43
C VAL A 96 -0.01 8.94 9.93
N ALA A 97 1.14 8.65 10.53
CA ALA A 97 1.28 8.45 11.97
C ALA A 97 2.70 8.73 12.43
N HIS A 98 2.84 8.89 13.74
CA HIS A 98 4.13 8.89 14.42
C HIS A 98 4.42 7.52 15.03
N GLY A 99 5.69 7.24 15.23
CA GLY A 99 6.20 5.98 15.68
C GLY A 99 6.98 5.28 14.57
N HIS A 100 8.19 4.88 14.90
CA HIS A 100 9.03 4.09 13.99
C HIS A 100 9.62 2.96 14.79
N ASP A 101 9.38 1.76 14.35
CA ASP A 101 10.01 0.57 14.91
C ASP A 101 10.41 -0.36 13.77
N LYS A 102 11.46 -1.13 14.04
CA LYS A 102 11.97 -2.14 13.12
C LYS A 102 12.43 -3.35 13.90
N ASP A 103 12.26 -4.50 13.35
CA ASP A 103 12.95 -5.72 13.72
C ASP A 103 14.03 -6.10 12.68
N ARG A 104 14.64 -7.25 12.82
CA ARG A 104 15.69 -7.72 11.88
C ARG A 104 15.17 -7.99 10.48
N ARG A 105 13.86 -8.10 10.27
CA ARG A 105 13.23 -8.56 9.02
C ARG A 105 12.31 -7.53 8.40
N SER A 106 11.78 -6.58 9.20
CA SER A 106 10.72 -5.69 8.76
C SER A 106 10.74 -4.36 9.51
N ASN A 107 9.86 -3.46 9.14
CA ASN A 107 9.58 -2.20 9.83
C ASN A 107 8.08 -1.88 9.72
N TYR A 108 7.61 -0.85 10.42
CA TYR A 108 6.19 -0.48 10.42
C TYR A 108 5.64 -0.07 9.04
N ALA A 109 6.48 0.30 8.08
CA ALA A 109 6.08 0.60 6.70
C ALA A 109 6.17 -0.64 5.77
N ALA A 110 6.12 -1.87 6.31
CA ALA A 110 6.17 -3.09 5.52
C ALA A 110 4.86 -3.44 4.80
N PRO A 111 3.66 -3.16 5.34
CA PRO A 111 2.43 -3.39 4.60
C PRO A 111 2.39 -2.55 3.33
N SER A 112 2.11 -3.19 2.19
CA SER A 112 1.96 -2.51 0.91
C SER A 112 0.62 -1.77 0.87
N PRO A 113 0.55 -0.60 0.20
CA PRO A 113 -0.72 0.07 -0.03
C PRO A 113 -1.63 -0.76 -0.94
N VAL A 114 -2.91 -0.37 -1.03
CA VAL A 114 -3.86 -0.95 -1.97
C VAL A 114 -4.74 0.15 -2.56
N THR A 115 -5.08 0.04 -3.84
CA THR A 115 -5.91 1.02 -4.57
C THR A 115 -6.86 0.36 -5.55
N ASP A 116 -8.01 1.00 -5.77
CA ASP A 116 -8.98 0.71 -6.84
C ASP A 116 -8.96 1.77 -7.95
N GLY A 117 -8.01 2.70 -7.90
CA GLY A 117 -7.90 3.82 -8.84
C GLY A 117 -8.71 5.06 -8.44
N GLN A 118 -9.59 4.97 -7.45
CA GLN A 118 -10.30 6.12 -6.87
C GLN A 118 -9.77 6.45 -5.48
N LEU A 119 -9.56 5.42 -4.67
CA LEU A 119 -9.05 5.50 -3.32
C LEU A 119 -7.74 4.72 -3.20
N VAL A 120 -6.90 5.14 -2.28
CA VAL A 120 -5.69 4.42 -1.89
C VAL A 120 -5.62 4.33 -0.36
N SER A 121 -5.43 3.12 0.15
CA SER A 121 -5.33 2.86 1.59
C SER A 121 -3.91 2.46 1.97
N PHE A 122 -3.40 3.06 3.05
CA PHE A 122 -2.09 2.81 3.62
C PHE A 122 -2.26 2.26 5.04
N TYR A 123 -1.65 1.11 5.29
CA TYR A 123 -1.65 0.45 6.59
C TYR A 123 -0.23 0.29 7.11
N TYR A 124 -0.05 0.38 8.43
CA TYR A 124 1.26 0.34 9.07
C TYR A 124 1.28 -0.64 10.23
N GLY A 125 2.45 -1.17 10.55
CA GLY A 125 2.65 -2.17 11.58
C GLY A 125 2.30 -1.74 13.01
N ASN A 126 2.06 -0.45 13.27
CA ASN A 126 1.54 0.09 14.53
C ASN A 126 0.02 0.30 14.52
N GLY A 127 -0.68 -0.34 13.59
CA GLY A 127 -2.13 -0.26 13.47
C GLY A 127 -2.66 1.02 12.82
N ALA A 128 -1.81 1.98 12.45
CA ALA A 128 -2.25 3.19 11.74
C ALA A 128 -2.75 2.81 10.34
N LEU A 129 -3.93 3.29 10.00
CA LEU A 129 -4.59 3.08 8.72
C LEU A 129 -5.19 4.39 8.24
N ALA A 130 -4.92 4.77 6.99
CA ALA A 130 -5.51 5.95 6.38
C ALA A 130 -5.85 5.71 4.92
N THR A 131 -6.96 6.28 4.48
CA THR A 131 -7.39 6.26 3.07
C THR A 131 -7.44 7.67 2.53
N TYR A 132 -6.96 7.81 1.31
CA TYR A 132 -6.92 9.04 0.54
C TYR A 132 -7.57 8.82 -0.82
N THR A 133 -8.03 9.90 -1.46
CA THR A 133 -8.25 9.88 -2.90
C THR A 133 -6.90 9.78 -3.63
N THR A 134 -6.88 9.42 -4.90
CA THR A 134 -5.63 9.29 -5.66
C THR A 134 -4.90 10.62 -5.85
N ASP A 135 -5.60 11.76 -5.75
CA ASP A 135 -5.03 13.11 -5.75
C ASP A 135 -4.54 13.58 -4.35
N GLY A 136 -4.65 12.74 -3.32
CA GLY A 136 -4.07 12.97 -2.00
C GLY A 136 -4.98 13.62 -0.95
N LYS A 137 -6.28 13.82 -1.23
CA LYS A 137 -7.23 14.29 -0.23
C LYS A 137 -7.51 13.16 0.77
N LYS A 138 -7.27 13.43 2.05
CA LYS A 138 -7.57 12.46 3.12
C LYS A 138 -9.07 12.26 3.27
N MET A 139 -9.51 11.02 3.20
CA MET A 139 -10.90 10.63 3.42
C MET A 139 -11.15 10.33 4.90
N TRP A 140 -10.34 9.46 5.48
CA TRP A 140 -10.43 9.08 6.89
C TRP A 140 -9.11 8.49 7.37
N ALA A 141 -8.97 8.35 8.69
CA ALA A 141 -7.88 7.64 9.34
C ALA A 141 -8.37 6.95 10.61
N ARG A 142 -7.77 5.80 10.92
CA ARG A 142 -8.05 4.97 12.10
C ARG A 142 -6.75 4.43 12.70
N ASN A 143 -6.83 3.93 13.91
CA ASN A 143 -5.75 3.12 14.49
C ASN A 143 -6.32 1.82 15.04
N ILE A 144 -6.01 0.72 14.37
CA ILE A 144 -6.59 -0.60 14.63
C ILE A 144 -6.14 -1.16 15.99
N GLU A 145 -4.90 -0.87 16.42
CA GLU A 145 -4.44 -1.25 17.76
C GLU A 145 -5.22 -0.55 18.88
N LYS A 146 -5.48 0.76 18.71
CA LYS A 146 -6.23 1.53 19.72
C LYS A 146 -7.69 1.07 19.82
N GLU A 147 -8.28 0.63 18.73
CA GLU A 147 -9.69 0.26 18.65
C GLU A 147 -9.93 -1.21 19.01
N HIS A 148 -9.00 -2.10 18.68
CA HIS A 148 -9.19 -3.53 18.82
C HIS A 148 -8.18 -4.21 19.76
N GLY A 149 -7.25 -3.44 20.33
CA GLY A 149 -6.20 -3.91 21.23
C GLY A 149 -4.86 -4.09 20.54
N GLU A 150 -3.81 -3.99 21.35
CA GLU A 150 -2.42 -4.08 20.90
C GLU A 150 -2.13 -5.38 20.14
N PHE A 151 -1.31 -5.27 19.11
CA PHE A 151 -0.88 -6.42 18.33
C PHE A 151 0.14 -7.25 19.13
N ALA A 152 -0.23 -8.47 19.46
CA ALA A 152 0.61 -9.45 20.15
C ALA A 152 1.25 -10.41 19.14
N TYR A 153 2.27 -9.94 18.43
CA TYR A 153 2.99 -10.74 17.47
C TYR A 153 4.51 -10.59 17.66
N GLN A 154 5.27 -11.63 17.34
CA GLN A 154 6.70 -11.70 17.63
C GLN A 154 7.53 -10.74 16.77
N TRP A 155 7.05 -10.44 15.57
CA TRP A 155 7.68 -9.54 14.61
C TRP A 155 6.80 -8.35 14.31
N THR A 156 7.36 -7.35 13.64
CA THR A 156 6.58 -6.21 13.13
C THR A 156 5.48 -6.72 12.20
N PRO A 157 4.20 -6.39 12.44
CA PRO A 157 3.11 -6.76 11.55
C PRO A 157 3.33 -6.21 10.14
N ALA A 158 3.23 -7.08 9.13
CA ALA A 158 3.53 -6.75 7.74
C ALA A 158 2.43 -7.19 6.77
N SER A 159 1.27 -7.64 7.26
CA SER A 159 0.14 -8.05 6.43
C SER A 159 -0.39 -6.85 5.63
N SER A 160 -0.32 -6.93 4.31
CA SER A 160 -0.87 -5.90 3.44
C SER A 160 -2.40 -5.97 3.40
N PRO A 161 -3.12 -4.84 3.36
CA PRO A 161 -4.56 -4.83 3.17
C PRO A 161 -4.93 -5.37 1.78
N LEU A 162 -6.14 -5.90 1.67
CA LEU A 162 -6.76 -6.33 0.42
C LEU A 162 -8.02 -5.52 0.17
N LEU A 163 -8.16 -4.95 -1.02
CA LEU A 163 -9.39 -4.33 -1.49
C LEU A 163 -10.08 -5.27 -2.47
N HIS A 164 -11.27 -5.74 -2.12
CA HIS A 164 -12.02 -6.68 -2.94
C HIS A 164 -13.54 -6.45 -2.81
N ASN A 165 -14.23 -6.38 -3.93
CA ASN A 165 -15.68 -6.16 -4.01
C ASN A 165 -16.17 -5.01 -3.10
N GLY A 166 -15.47 -3.86 -3.14
CA GLY A 166 -15.85 -2.68 -2.37
C GLY A 166 -15.60 -2.78 -0.86
N THR A 167 -14.87 -3.80 -0.39
CA THR A 167 -14.50 -3.97 1.01
C THR A 167 -12.98 -3.98 1.17
N LEU A 168 -12.50 -3.21 2.14
CA LEU A 168 -11.10 -3.20 2.55
C LEU A 168 -10.90 -4.21 3.68
N TYR A 169 -10.15 -5.27 3.42
CA TYR A 169 -9.86 -6.33 4.38
C TYR A 169 -8.49 -6.14 5.02
N LEU A 170 -8.45 -6.26 6.34
CA LEU A 170 -7.22 -6.28 7.13
C LEU A 170 -7.11 -7.62 7.86
N GLN A 171 -5.97 -8.27 7.71
CA GLN A 171 -5.61 -9.42 8.51
C GLN A 171 -4.78 -8.96 9.72
N VAL A 172 -5.24 -9.28 10.92
CA VAL A 172 -4.52 -9.03 12.17
C VAL A 172 -4.18 -10.35 12.83
N LEU A 173 -2.89 -10.67 12.82
CA LEU A 173 -2.37 -11.84 13.51
C LEU A 173 -2.14 -11.50 14.99
N GLN A 174 -2.62 -12.38 15.87
CA GLN A 174 -2.46 -12.28 17.32
C GLN A 174 -1.97 -13.60 17.89
N ARG A 175 -1.09 -13.53 18.88
CA ARG A 175 -0.82 -14.67 19.74
C ARG A 175 -1.91 -14.79 20.80
N ASN A 176 -2.15 -16.00 21.27
CA ASN A 176 -3.06 -16.27 22.38
C ASN A 176 -2.50 -15.90 23.76
N SER A 177 -1.30 -15.32 23.79
CA SER A 177 -0.60 -14.86 24.98
C SER A 177 0.12 -13.54 24.67
N ARG A 178 0.53 -12.83 25.70
CA ARG A 178 1.34 -11.61 25.55
C ARG A 178 2.67 -11.91 24.90
N VAL A 179 3.12 -11.00 24.04
CA VAL A 179 4.41 -11.05 23.37
C VAL A 179 5.17 -9.75 23.65
N HIS A 180 6.34 -9.87 24.26
CA HIS A 180 7.14 -8.71 24.68
C HIS A 180 6.36 -7.67 25.50
N GLY A 181 5.45 -8.14 26.37
CA GLY A 181 4.61 -7.30 27.22
C GLY A 181 3.39 -6.68 26.51
N ARG A 182 3.23 -6.90 25.19
CA ARG A 182 2.12 -6.37 24.37
C ARG A 182 1.02 -7.41 24.19
N GLY A 183 -0.18 -6.90 23.96
CA GLY A 183 -1.37 -7.71 23.74
C GLY A 183 -1.99 -8.24 25.03
N ARG A 184 -2.75 -9.29 24.92
CA ARG A 184 -3.49 -9.91 26.03
C ARG A 184 -3.49 -11.43 25.95
N ASP A 185 -3.73 -12.07 27.07
CA ASP A 185 -3.97 -13.51 27.09
C ASP A 185 -5.29 -13.83 26.38
N ASN A 186 -5.34 -14.97 25.72
CA ASN A 186 -6.47 -15.41 24.88
C ASN A 186 -6.78 -14.46 23.70
N GLY A 187 -5.79 -13.69 23.23
CA GLY A 187 -5.89 -12.91 22.00
C GLY A 187 -6.20 -13.81 20.82
N LYS A 188 -7.12 -13.37 19.95
CA LYS A 188 -7.46 -14.10 18.72
C LYS A 188 -7.09 -13.29 17.50
N SER A 189 -6.51 -13.96 16.51
CA SER A 189 -6.36 -13.39 15.17
C SER A 189 -7.72 -13.11 14.55
N TYR A 190 -7.80 -12.10 13.71
CA TYR A 190 -9.05 -11.74 13.05
C TYR A 190 -8.84 -11.16 11.66
N ILE A 191 -9.89 -11.20 10.86
CA ILE A 191 -10.03 -10.42 9.64
C ILE A 191 -11.06 -9.34 9.91
N LEU A 192 -10.71 -8.10 9.60
CA LEU A 192 -11.57 -6.92 9.71
C LEU A 192 -11.95 -6.45 8.32
N GLY A 193 -13.25 -6.33 8.04
CA GLY A 193 -13.79 -5.74 6.82
C GLY A 193 -14.24 -4.30 7.08
N LEU A 194 -13.78 -3.37 6.26
CA LEU A 194 -14.08 -1.94 6.35
C LEU A 194 -14.66 -1.42 5.02
N ASP A 195 -15.51 -0.43 5.11
CA ASP A 195 -15.91 0.39 3.97
C ASP A 195 -14.72 1.30 3.58
N PRO A 196 -14.17 1.18 2.37
CA PRO A 196 -13.02 1.97 1.96
C PRO A 196 -13.31 3.47 1.85
N LYS A 197 -14.58 3.89 1.68
CA LYS A 197 -14.98 5.30 1.54
C LYS A 197 -15.10 6.00 2.87
N THR A 198 -15.61 5.30 3.89
CA THR A 198 -15.95 5.90 5.20
C THR A 198 -15.05 5.40 6.33
N GLY A 199 -14.34 4.29 6.14
CA GLY A 199 -13.61 3.60 7.19
C GLY A 199 -14.53 2.83 8.16
N GLY A 200 -15.85 2.83 7.94
CA GLY A 200 -16.81 2.14 8.78
C GLY A 200 -16.59 0.62 8.80
N GLN A 201 -16.73 -0.01 9.96
CA GLN A 201 -16.60 -1.46 10.07
C GLN A 201 -17.84 -2.15 9.48
N LEU A 202 -17.61 -3.03 8.52
CA LEU A 202 -18.62 -3.87 7.87
C LEU A 202 -18.71 -5.25 8.53
N GLY A 203 -17.59 -5.76 9.06
CA GLY A 203 -17.57 -7.05 9.71
C GLY A 203 -16.24 -7.36 10.39
N LYS A 204 -16.26 -8.36 11.27
CA LYS A 204 -15.07 -8.90 11.93
C LYS A 204 -15.25 -10.40 12.15
N VAL A 205 -14.27 -11.19 11.75
CA VAL A 205 -14.26 -12.66 11.89
C VAL A 205 -12.99 -13.07 12.64
N TYR A 206 -13.13 -14.00 13.59
CA TYR A 206 -12.05 -14.55 14.41
C TYR A 206 -11.59 -15.92 13.93
#